data_90866a62e86305873bf41856eb5b9114
#
_entry.id   90866a62e86305873bf41856eb5b9114
#
_cell.length_a   1.000
_cell.length_b   1.000
_cell.length_c   1.000
_cell.angle_alpha   90.00
_cell.angle_beta   90.00
_cell.angle_gamma   90.00
#
_symmetry.space_group_name_H-M   'P 1'
#
loop_
_entity.id
_entity.type
_entity.pdbx_description
1 polymer ?
#
loop_
_entity_poly.entity_id
_entity_poly.type
_entity_poly.pdbx_seq_one_letter_code
_entity_poly.pdbx_strand_id
1 'polypeptide(L)'
;LGLGNSTSYSSPKQVGALTDWSSVSAGGYGFHSLSVKTDGTMWAWGTNTNKQLGLGDVTNRSSPVQIGALTTWSSVSAGQYYGIALKTDGTMWSWGFNYAGALGLGDTTDRNSPNQIGALTTWLSVAAGQYTSLAIKTDGTLWSWGSGSNGVLGLGDTTARSSPVQIGALTTWSSIACDQHSMAIKTDNTLWTWGSNSYGRLGLGDTTHRSSPVQVGGAEWSKCDVGENWSLAIKTDGTMWSWGQNAGRYLGVGPTGNYSVPKQIGALTTWSSISASAYHGMAIKTDGTLWTWGTNTDGQMGIGDATNRSSPVQVGALTTWSKVSAGEYSSLAISN
;
A
#
# COMPACT_ATOMS: atom_id res chain seq x y z
N LEU A 1 -12.03 -8.41 -9.09
CA LEU A 1 -12.90 -7.52 -8.31
C LEU A 1 -13.67 -8.25 -7.20
N GLY A 2 -13.70 -9.60 -7.15
CA GLY A 2 -14.43 -10.34 -6.12
C GLY A 2 -15.95 -10.46 -6.37
N LEU A 3 -16.41 -10.20 -7.58
CA LEU A 3 -17.82 -10.13 -7.93
C LEU A 3 -18.37 -11.44 -8.55
N GLY A 4 -17.60 -12.53 -8.51
CA GLY A 4 -17.99 -13.83 -9.09
C GLY A 4 -17.82 -13.93 -10.62
N ASN A 5 -17.26 -12.89 -11.24
CA ASN A 5 -17.00 -12.82 -12.68
C ASN A 5 -15.68 -12.12 -13.00
N SER A 6 -15.34 -12.04 -14.29
CA SER A 6 -14.15 -11.33 -14.79
C SER A 6 -14.46 -10.01 -15.50
N THR A 7 -15.65 -9.46 -15.30
CA THR A 7 -16.10 -8.20 -15.94
C THR A 7 -15.45 -7.00 -15.26
N SER A 8 -14.95 -6.03 -16.03
CA SER A 8 -14.52 -4.73 -15.54
C SER A 8 -15.72 -3.81 -15.32
N TYR A 9 -15.66 -3.01 -14.27
CA TYR A 9 -16.72 -2.05 -13.92
C TYR A 9 -16.10 -0.66 -13.70
N SER A 10 -16.69 0.34 -14.32
CA SER A 10 -16.29 1.75 -14.16
C SER A 10 -17.04 2.49 -13.04
N SER A 11 -17.92 1.80 -12.31
CA SER A 11 -18.60 2.33 -11.12
C SER A 11 -18.46 1.36 -9.95
N PRO A 12 -18.48 1.82 -8.70
CA PRO A 12 -18.39 0.96 -7.53
C PRO A 12 -19.46 -0.12 -7.52
N LYS A 13 -19.04 -1.34 -7.18
CA LYS A 13 -19.92 -2.50 -6.98
C LYS A 13 -19.64 -3.11 -5.62
N GLN A 14 -20.68 -3.45 -4.88
CA GLN A 14 -20.53 -4.11 -3.60
C GLN A 14 -20.04 -5.54 -3.78
N VAL A 15 -19.02 -5.93 -3.01
CA VAL A 15 -18.46 -7.28 -2.99
C VAL A 15 -19.24 -8.12 -1.98
N GLY A 16 -20.08 -9.03 -2.49
CA GLY A 16 -21.00 -9.83 -1.68
C GLY A 16 -22.11 -8.98 -1.04
N ALA A 17 -22.82 -9.58 -0.07
CA ALA A 17 -23.91 -8.91 0.68
C ALA A 17 -23.47 -8.49 2.10
N LEU A 18 -22.19 -8.63 2.44
CA LEU A 18 -21.67 -8.43 3.79
C LEU A 18 -21.21 -6.98 3.99
N THR A 19 -21.42 -6.46 5.19
CA THR A 19 -21.07 -5.09 5.60
C THR A 19 -20.03 -5.08 6.74
N ASP A 20 -19.35 -6.20 6.96
CA ASP A 20 -18.47 -6.46 8.09
C ASP A 20 -16.96 -6.42 7.72
N TRP A 21 -16.60 -5.84 6.58
CA TRP A 21 -15.21 -5.64 6.20
C TRP A 21 -14.55 -4.57 7.07
N SER A 22 -13.45 -4.92 7.75
CA SER A 22 -12.70 -4.00 8.62
C SER A 22 -11.42 -3.46 7.98
N SER A 23 -10.85 -4.17 7.00
CA SER A 23 -9.60 -3.82 6.33
C SER A 23 -9.62 -4.35 4.92
N VAL A 24 -9.07 -3.60 3.96
CA VAL A 24 -8.89 -4.02 2.56
C VAL A 24 -7.49 -3.66 2.11
N SER A 25 -6.89 -4.51 1.28
CA SER A 25 -5.61 -4.26 0.62
C SER A 25 -5.63 -4.87 -0.77
N ALA A 26 -5.43 -4.03 -1.77
CA ALA A 26 -5.31 -4.43 -3.16
C ALA A 26 -3.83 -4.61 -3.51
N GLY A 27 -3.46 -5.76 -4.02
CA GLY A 27 -2.11 -6.02 -4.52
C GLY A 27 -1.84 -5.29 -5.83
N GLY A 28 -0.58 -4.97 -6.10
CA GLY A 28 -0.15 -4.36 -7.35
C GLY A 28 -0.33 -5.29 -8.56
N TYR A 29 0.70 -5.53 -9.35
CA TYR A 29 0.69 -6.41 -10.53
C TYR A 29 0.17 -7.83 -10.29
N GLY A 30 0.07 -8.27 -9.04
CA GLY A 30 -0.46 -9.57 -8.66
C GLY A 30 -1.96 -9.75 -8.84
N PHE A 31 -2.71 -8.70 -9.16
CA PHE A 31 -4.16 -8.72 -9.41
C PHE A 31 -4.95 -9.50 -8.35
N HIS A 32 -4.58 -9.34 -7.09
CA HIS A 32 -5.25 -9.99 -5.97
C HIS A 32 -5.66 -8.98 -4.91
N SER A 33 -6.56 -9.41 -4.06
CA SER A 33 -7.07 -8.60 -2.98
C SER A 33 -7.11 -9.41 -1.69
N LEU A 34 -6.77 -8.76 -0.60
CA LEU A 34 -6.82 -9.31 0.74
C LEU A 34 -7.73 -8.44 1.61
N SER A 35 -8.44 -9.05 2.54
CA SER A 35 -9.32 -8.33 3.45
C SER A 35 -9.44 -9.05 4.79
N VAL A 36 -9.68 -8.28 5.85
CA VAL A 36 -10.03 -8.80 7.17
C VAL A 36 -11.42 -8.28 7.53
N LYS A 37 -12.25 -9.14 8.14
CA LYS A 37 -13.55 -8.77 8.66
C LYS A 37 -13.49 -8.38 10.14
N THR A 38 -14.55 -7.77 10.64
CA THR A 38 -14.68 -7.38 12.05
C THR A 38 -14.67 -8.57 13.03
N ASP A 39 -15.01 -9.76 12.55
CA ASP A 39 -14.93 -11.02 13.30
C ASP A 39 -13.50 -11.61 13.34
N GLY A 40 -12.53 -10.93 12.72
CA GLY A 40 -11.14 -11.35 12.66
C GLY A 40 -10.84 -12.44 11.62
N THR A 41 -11.78 -12.79 10.74
CA THR A 41 -11.53 -13.71 9.63
C THR A 41 -10.81 -12.99 8.48
N MET A 42 -9.89 -13.69 7.79
CA MET A 42 -9.14 -13.16 6.65
C MET A 42 -9.62 -13.78 5.36
N TRP A 43 -9.72 -12.98 4.30
CA TRP A 43 -10.29 -13.35 3.00
C TRP A 43 -9.40 -12.90 1.85
N ALA A 44 -9.41 -13.69 0.75
CA ALA A 44 -8.64 -13.39 -0.45
C ALA A 44 -9.43 -13.69 -1.72
N TRP A 45 -9.13 -12.96 -2.80
CA TRP A 45 -9.67 -13.20 -4.15
C TRP A 45 -8.74 -12.61 -5.21
N GLY A 46 -8.95 -13.01 -6.45
CA GLY A 46 -8.16 -12.58 -7.61
C GLY A 46 -7.23 -13.69 -8.11
N THR A 47 -6.09 -13.29 -8.67
CA THR A 47 -5.06 -14.19 -9.21
C THR A 47 -4.33 -14.91 -8.09
N ASN A 48 -4.00 -16.21 -8.33
CA ASN A 48 -3.30 -17.06 -7.37
C ASN A 48 -2.14 -17.88 -7.99
N THR A 49 -1.71 -17.56 -9.18
CA THR A 49 -0.64 -18.30 -9.89
C THR A 49 0.68 -18.30 -9.14
N ASN A 50 0.91 -17.30 -8.29
CA ASN A 50 2.08 -17.17 -7.42
C ASN A 50 1.76 -17.45 -5.95
N LYS A 51 0.66 -18.18 -5.66
CA LYS A 51 0.25 -18.54 -4.28
C LYS A 51 -0.15 -17.33 -3.40
N GLN A 52 -0.39 -16.16 -4.02
CA GLN A 52 -0.62 -14.89 -3.33
C GLN A 52 -1.94 -14.83 -2.55
N LEU A 53 -2.89 -15.75 -2.78
CA LEU A 53 -4.12 -15.85 -2.00
C LEU A 53 -3.95 -16.60 -0.67
N GLY A 54 -2.88 -17.39 -0.49
CA GLY A 54 -2.64 -18.11 0.77
C GLY A 54 -3.64 -19.26 1.06
N LEU A 55 -4.32 -19.78 0.03
CA LEU A 55 -5.41 -20.75 0.16
C LEU A 55 -4.94 -22.22 0.11
N GLY A 56 -3.63 -22.47 0.06
CA GLY A 56 -3.06 -23.82 -0.03
C GLY A 56 -2.93 -24.36 -1.46
N ASP A 57 -3.39 -23.61 -2.46
CA ASP A 57 -3.36 -23.98 -3.88
C ASP A 57 -2.86 -22.82 -4.76
N VAL A 58 -3.01 -22.96 -6.09
CA VAL A 58 -2.65 -21.95 -7.11
C VAL A 58 -3.84 -21.54 -7.97
N THR A 59 -5.09 -21.80 -7.50
CA THR A 59 -6.29 -21.54 -8.27
C THR A 59 -6.79 -20.12 -8.06
N ASN A 60 -7.06 -19.39 -9.14
CA ASN A 60 -7.64 -18.04 -9.09
C ASN A 60 -9.03 -18.07 -8.47
N ARG A 61 -9.43 -17.00 -7.79
CA ARG A 61 -10.75 -16.87 -7.17
C ARG A 61 -11.45 -15.60 -7.67
N SER A 62 -12.64 -15.76 -8.26
CA SER A 62 -13.46 -14.64 -8.71
C SER A 62 -14.35 -14.04 -7.59
N SER A 63 -14.45 -14.73 -6.46
CA SER A 63 -15.17 -14.30 -5.25
C SER A 63 -14.29 -14.42 -4.03
N PRO A 64 -14.54 -13.67 -2.95
CA PRO A 64 -13.84 -13.82 -1.68
C PRO A 64 -13.89 -15.25 -1.14
N VAL A 65 -12.73 -15.79 -0.76
CA VAL A 65 -12.58 -17.09 -0.11
C VAL A 65 -11.81 -16.88 1.20
N GLN A 66 -12.27 -17.48 2.29
CA GLN A 66 -11.65 -17.37 3.59
C GLN A 66 -10.29 -18.10 3.63
N ILE A 67 -9.27 -17.47 4.21
CA ILE A 67 -7.96 -18.06 4.42
C ILE A 67 -7.94 -18.75 5.78
N GLY A 68 -8.01 -20.09 5.76
CA GLY A 68 -8.05 -20.89 6.98
C GLY A 68 -9.30 -20.64 7.84
N ALA A 69 -9.28 -21.06 9.09
CA ALA A 69 -10.41 -20.96 10.03
C ALA A 69 -10.16 -20.01 11.22
N LEU A 70 -9.03 -19.29 11.23
CA LEU A 70 -8.67 -18.41 12.34
C LEU A 70 -9.47 -17.11 12.32
N THR A 71 -9.80 -16.61 13.50
CA THR A 71 -10.55 -15.37 13.76
C THR A 71 -9.73 -14.35 14.54
N THR A 72 -8.42 -14.37 14.38
CA THR A 72 -7.48 -13.53 15.13
C THR A 72 -6.70 -12.56 14.26
N TRP A 73 -7.05 -12.42 12.98
CA TRP A 73 -6.40 -11.49 12.08
C TRP A 73 -6.83 -10.06 12.37
N SER A 74 -5.85 -9.13 12.44
CA SER A 74 -6.09 -7.72 12.75
C SER A 74 -5.87 -6.80 11.54
N SER A 75 -4.90 -7.10 10.70
CA SER A 75 -4.60 -6.31 9.50
C SER A 75 -3.90 -7.14 8.44
N VAL A 76 -3.93 -6.65 7.21
CA VAL A 76 -3.34 -7.31 6.05
C VAL A 76 -2.74 -6.26 5.10
N SER A 77 -1.62 -6.61 4.45
CA SER A 77 -1.00 -5.83 3.39
C SER A 77 -0.67 -6.74 2.21
N ALA A 78 -1.17 -6.39 1.04
CA ALA A 78 -0.95 -7.10 -0.22
C ALA A 78 0.22 -6.48 -0.97
N GLY A 79 1.28 -7.25 -1.16
CA GLY A 79 2.39 -6.88 -2.04
C GLY A 79 2.09 -7.22 -3.50
N GLN A 80 3.12 -7.25 -4.36
CA GLN A 80 2.91 -7.55 -5.77
C GLN A 80 2.38 -8.98 -5.99
N TYR A 81 3.01 -9.99 -5.38
CA TYR A 81 2.65 -11.41 -5.53
C TYR A 81 2.65 -12.15 -4.21
N TYR A 82 2.51 -11.47 -3.09
CA TYR A 82 2.54 -12.05 -1.76
C TYR A 82 1.65 -11.25 -0.80
N GLY A 83 1.37 -11.83 0.36
CA GLY A 83 0.64 -11.19 1.42
C GLY A 83 1.38 -11.23 2.74
N ILE A 84 1.20 -10.20 3.55
CA ILE A 84 1.62 -10.16 4.95
C ILE A 84 0.41 -9.79 5.81
N ALA A 85 0.28 -10.43 6.95
CA ALA A 85 -0.79 -10.14 7.90
C ALA A 85 -0.30 -10.13 9.35
N LEU A 86 -0.98 -9.35 10.17
CA LEU A 86 -0.81 -9.35 11.62
C LEU A 86 -2.00 -10.02 12.29
N LYS A 87 -1.74 -10.70 13.40
CA LYS A 87 -2.76 -11.15 14.33
C LYS A 87 -2.87 -10.20 15.53
N THR A 88 -3.98 -10.33 16.25
CA THR A 88 -4.27 -9.55 17.47
C THR A 88 -3.27 -9.81 18.61
N ASP A 89 -2.56 -10.94 18.56
CA ASP A 89 -1.47 -11.27 19.49
C ASP A 89 -0.13 -10.65 19.12
N GLY A 90 -0.07 -9.82 18.06
CA GLY A 90 1.14 -9.17 17.56
C GLY A 90 2.07 -10.07 16.78
N THR A 91 1.68 -11.30 16.41
CA THR A 91 2.45 -12.16 15.50
C THR A 91 2.26 -11.72 14.04
N MET A 92 3.31 -11.89 13.23
CA MET A 92 3.33 -11.54 11.82
C MET A 92 3.44 -12.79 10.95
N TRP A 93 2.69 -12.83 9.84
CA TRP A 93 2.56 -13.98 8.95
C TRP A 93 2.68 -13.55 7.49
N SER A 94 3.28 -14.41 6.63
CA SER A 94 3.44 -14.13 5.20
C SER A 94 3.21 -15.37 4.35
N TRP A 95 2.86 -15.16 3.08
CA TRP A 95 2.63 -16.19 2.07
C TRP A 95 2.74 -15.62 0.66
N GLY A 96 2.80 -16.47 -0.35
CA GLY A 96 2.92 -16.12 -1.76
C GLY A 96 4.33 -16.32 -2.30
N PHE A 97 4.68 -15.52 -3.29
CA PHE A 97 5.98 -15.52 -3.97
C PHE A 97 7.08 -14.95 -3.07
N ASN A 98 8.20 -15.66 -2.96
CA ASN A 98 9.29 -15.31 -2.05
C ASN A 98 10.55 -14.81 -2.76
N TYR A 99 10.40 -14.01 -3.81
CA TYR A 99 11.54 -13.43 -4.50
C TYR A 99 12.40 -12.59 -3.52
N ALA A 100 13.71 -12.82 -3.55
CA ALA A 100 14.69 -12.14 -2.72
C ALA A 100 14.43 -12.22 -1.20
N GLY A 101 13.58 -13.15 -0.74
CA GLY A 101 13.24 -13.27 0.68
C GLY A 101 12.12 -12.33 1.15
N ALA A 102 11.27 -11.85 0.26
CA ALA A 102 10.17 -10.91 0.57
C ALA A 102 9.23 -11.40 1.69
N LEU A 103 9.12 -12.70 1.90
CA LEU A 103 8.33 -13.28 2.99
C LEU A 103 8.99 -13.16 4.38
N GLY A 104 10.29 -12.91 4.48
CA GLY A 104 10.98 -12.75 5.75
C GLY A 104 11.19 -14.02 6.57
N LEU A 105 11.09 -15.20 5.94
CA LEU A 105 11.10 -16.51 6.59
C LEU A 105 12.51 -17.14 6.71
N GLY A 106 13.57 -16.42 6.33
CA GLY A 106 14.95 -16.88 6.35
C GLY A 106 15.40 -17.62 5.10
N ASP A 107 14.51 -17.78 4.13
CA ASP A 107 14.78 -18.45 2.84
C ASP A 107 14.14 -17.68 1.66
N THR A 108 14.16 -18.29 0.46
CA THR A 108 13.53 -17.75 -0.75
C THR A 108 12.48 -18.69 -1.34
N THR A 109 11.94 -19.62 -0.53
CA THR A 109 10.92 -20.57 -0.96
C THR A 109 9.53 -19.98 -0.84
N ASP A 110 8.73 -20.09 -1.90
CA ASP A 110 7.33 -19.67 -1.91
C ASP A 110 6.49 -20.43 -0.88
N ARG A 111 5.45 -19.77 -0.37
CA ARG A 111 4.48 -20.38 0.54
C ARG A 111 3.06 -20.26 0.00
N ASN A 112 2.32 -21.37 -0.04
CA ASN A 112 0.92 -21.37 -0.51
C ASN A 112 -0.11 -21.13 0.60
N SER A 113 0.34 -20.99 1.86
CA SER A 113 -0.48 -20.70 3.03
C SER A 113 0.30 -19.80 3.99
N PRO A 114 -0.36 -19.07 4.91
CA PRO A 114 0.31 -18.22 5.89
C PRO A 114 1.33 -18.96 6.75
N ASN A 115 2.55 -18.44 6.83
CA ASN A 115 3.64 -18.91 7.68
C ASN A 115 4.10 -17.79 8.62
N GLN A 116 4.36 -18.10 9.88
CA GLN A 116 4.76 -17.11 10.87
C GLN A 116 6.20 -16.64 10.64
N ILE A 117 6.42 -15.33 10.70
CA ILE A 117 7.73 -14.71 10.60
C ILE A 117 8.35 -14.61 11.99
N GLY A 118 9.29 -15.51 12.28
CA GLY A 118 9.93 -15.57 13.60
C GLY A 118 8.93 -15.87 14.74
N ALA A 119 9.35 -15.61 15.98
CA ALA A 119 8.56 -15.88 17.19
C ALA A 119 8.12 -14.60 17.94
N LEU A 120 8.36 -13.42 17.39
CA LEU A 120 8.04 -12.15 18.05
C LEU A 120 6.54 -11.85 18.00
N THR A 121 6.03 -11.26 19.08
CA THR A 121 4.63 -10.86 19.29
C THR A 121 4.51 -9.34 19.44
N THR A 122 5.42 -8.58 18.89
CA THR A 122 5.53 -7.12 19.07
C THR A 122 5.35 -6.33 17.77
N TRP A 123 4.87 -6.96 16.71
CA TRP A 123 4.62 -6.28 15.45
C TRP A 123 3.34 -5.44 15.51
N LEU A 124 3.44 -4.16 15.13
CA LEU A 124 2.36 -3.16 15.21
C LEU A 124 1.74 -2.85 13.84
N SER A 125 2.57 -2.69 12.82
CA SER A 125 2.13 -2.40 11.45
C SER A 125 3.06 -3.00 10.41
N VAL A 126 2.52 -3.28 9.23
CA VAL A 126 3.23 -3.86 8.09
C VAL A 126 2.87 -3.15 6.80
N ALA A 127 3.83 -3.08 5.87
CA ALA A 127 3.62 -2.66 4.50
C ALA A 127 4.35 -3.63 3.56
N ALA A 128 3.64 -4.11 2.55
CA ALA A 128 4.15 -5.00 1.52
C ALA A 128 4.23 -4.25 0.18
N GLY A 129 5.42 -4.16 -0.38
CA GLY A 129 5.68 -3.53 -1.68
C GLY A 129 5.83 -4.53 -2.82
N GLN A 130 6.59 -4.16 -3.85
CA GLN A 130 6.83 -5.04 -4.99
C GLN A 130 7.51 -6.35 -4.56
N TYR A 131 8.66 -6.28 -3.94
CA TYR A 131 9.44 -7.40 -3.39
C TYR A 131 10.14 -7.02 -2.08
N THR A 132 9.67 -5.98 -1.43
CA THR A 132 10.22 -5.41 -0.21
C THR A 132 9.13 -5.28 0.83
N SER A 133 9.45 -5.61 2.05
CA SER A 133 8.53 -5.55 3.18
C SER A 133 9.09 -4.63 4.26
N LEU A 134 8.23 -3.84 4.87
CA LEU A 134 8.50 -3.01 6.03
C LEU A 134 7.59 -3.40 7.19
N ALA A 135 8.07 -3.23 8.41
CA ALA A 135 7.26 -3.36 9.61
C ALA A 135 7.73 -2.42 10.72
N ILE A 136 6.79 -1.98 11.55
CA ILE A 136 7.06 -1.26 12.80
C ILE A 136 6.67 -2.15 13.96
N LYS A 137 7.51 -2.19 15.00
CA LYS A 137 7.18 -2.83 16.28
C LYS A 137 6.51 -1.85 17.24
N THR A 138 5.92 -2.39 18.31
CA THR A 138 5.27 -1.61 19.38
C THR A 138 6.23 -0.67 20.13
N ASP A 139 7.55 -0.95 20.07
CA ASP A 139 8.60 -0.08 20.59
C ASP A 139 9.00 1.06 19.64
N GLY A 140 8.31 1.18 18.50
CA GLY A 140 8.57 2.20 17.47
C GLY A 140 9.80 1.93 16.60
N THR A 141 10.43 0.76 16.66
CA THR A 141 11.54 0.38 15.77
C THR A 141 11.04 0.00 14.39
N LEU A 142 11.80 0.36 13.34
CA LEU A 142 11.49 0.09 11.95
C LEU A 142 12.36 -1.05 11.41
N TRP A 143 11.74 -1.96 10.66
CA TRP A 143 12.36 -3.18 10.14
C TRP A 143 12.06 -3.34 8.65
N SER A 144 13.01 -3.91 7.88
CA SER A 144 12.87 -4.19 6.46
C SER A 144 13.46 -5.53 6.07
N TRP A 145 12.95 -6.11 4.99
CA TRP A 145 13.46 -7.33 4.37
C TRP A 145 12.96 -7.47 2.93
N GLY A 146 13.46 -8.47 2.19
CA GLY A 146 13.18 -8.68 0.78
C GLY A 146 14.30 -8.15 -0.11
N SER A 147 13.93 -7.66 -1.29
CA SER A 147 14.87 -7.09 -2.27
C SER A 147 15.50 -5.81 -1.74
N GLY A 148 16.83 -5.69 -1.89
CA GLY A 148 17.59 -4.49 -1.54
C GLY A 148 17.89 -3.57 -2.73
N SER A 149 17.36 -3.86 -3.91
CA SER A 149 17.64 -3.10 -5.13
C SER A 149 17.44 -1.60 -4.94
N ASN A 150 18.37 -0.79 -5.45
CA ASN A 150 18.38 0.67 -5.30
C ASN A 150 18.36 1.17 -3.85
N GLY A 151 18.67 0.30 -2.87
CA GLY A 151 18.70 0.65 -1.46
C GLY A 151 17.33 0.74 -0.78
N VAL A 152 16.28 0.13 -1.37
CA VAL A 152 14.89 0.22 -0.86
C VAL A 152 14.69 -0.32 0.55
N LEU A 153 15.62 -1.14 1.07
CA LEU A 153 15.61 -1.61 2.47
C LEU A 153 16.04 -0.54 3.48
N GLY A 154 16.75 0.52 3.05
CA GLY A 154 17.18 1.57 3.96
C GLY A 154 18.35 1.18 4.91
N LEU A 155 19.04 0.08 4.63
CA LEU A 155 20.09 -0.52 5.49
C LEU A 155 21.51 -0.03 5.18
N GLY A 156 21.65 0.95 4.27
CA GLY A 156 22.94 1.51 3.85
C GLY A 156 23.59 0.77 2.68
N ASP A 157 22.99 -0.32 2.21
CA ASP A 157 23.48 -1.12 1.08
C ASP A 157 22.34 -1.51 0.11
N THR A 158 22.64 -2.37 -0.87
CA THR A 158 21.67 -2.89 -1.86
C THR A 158 21.48 -4.40 -1.78
N THR A 159 21.89 -5.01 -0.66
CA THR A 159 21.84 -6.45 -0.46
C THR A 159 20.45 -6.90 -0.02
N ALA A 160 19.92 -7.96 -0.61
CA ALA A 160 18.67 -8.56 -0.19
C ALA A 160 18.75 -9.18 1.21
N ARG A 161 17.66 -9.19 1.93
CA ARG A 161 17.53 -9.79 3.27
C ARG A 161 16.35 -10.75 3.30
N SER A 162 16.56 -12.01 3.62
CA SER A 162 15.50 -13.02 3.74
C SER A 162 14.83 -13.06 5.12
N SER A 163 15.29 -12.26 6.06
CA SER A 163 14.73 -12.09 7.40
C SER A 163 14.65 -10.62 7.77
N PRO A 164 13.71 -10.18 8.64
CA PRO A 164 13.62 -8.81 9.09
C PRO A 164 14.94 -8.29 9.71
N VAL A 165 15.40 -7.12 9.24
CA VAL A 165 16.58 -6.40 9.75
C VAL A 165 16.14 -5.00 10.16
N GLN A 166 16.59 -4.54 11.33
CA GLN A 166 16.25 -3.21 11.86
C GLN A 166 16.94 -2.10 11.07
N ILE A 167 16.19 -1.04 10.73
CA ILE A 167 16.71 0.17 10.09
C ILE A 167 17.16 1.15 11.18
N GLY A 168 18.47 1.29 11.35
CA GLY A 168 19.02 2.19 12.37
C GLY A 168 18.59 1.83 13.79
N ALA A 169 18.73 2.77 14.73
CA ALA A 169 18.45 2.57 16.16
C ALA A 169 17.27 3.41 16.69
N LEU A 170 16.54 4.12 15.81
CA LEU A 170 15.45 5.01 16.22
C LEU A 170 14.19 4.21 16.59
N THR A 171 13.47 4.71 17.59
CA THR A 171 12.25 4.11 18.17
C THR A 171 11.03 5.03 18.04
N THR A 172 11.01 5.87 17.00
CA THR A 172 9.98 6.92 16.82
C THR A 172 9.18 6.77 15.53
N TRP A 173 9.28 5.63 14.86
CA TRP A 173 8.55 5.40 13.62
C TRP A 173 7.07 5.09 13.89
N SER A 174 6.16 5.72 13.14
CA SER A 174 4.70 5.64 13.36
C SER A 174 3.90 5.21 12.13
N SER A 175 4.38 5.48 10.92
CA SER A 175 3.70 5.12 9.67
C SER A 175 4.71 4.71 8.61
N ILE A 176 4.32 3.79 7.73
CA ILE A 176 5.17 3.23 6.67
C ILE A 176 4.38 2.98 5.39
N ALA A 177 5.08 3.12 4.26
CA ALA A 177 4.62 2.67 2.95
C ALA A 177 5.83 2.23 2.13
N CYS A 178 5.70 1.22 1.29
CA CYS A 178 6.77 0.76 0.40
C CYS A 178 6.25 0.16 -0.90
N ASP A 179 7.08 0.33 -1.94
CA ASP A 179 7.00 -0.36 -3.23
C ASP A 179 8.43 -0.48 -3.80
N GLN A 180 8.80 0.23 -4.85
CA GLN A 180 10.18 0.37 -5.35
C GLN A 180 10.99 1.40 -4.56
N HIS A 181 10.34 2.22 -3.77
CA HIS A 181 10.89 3.12 -2.77
C HIS A 181 10.07 3.02 -1.50
N SER A 182 10.62 3.52 -0.44
CA SER A 182 10.03 3.45 0.89
C SER A 182 9.83 4.84 1.47
N MET A 183 8.75 5.00 2.22
CA MET A 183 8.44 6.19 3.00
C MET A 183 8.08 5.81 4.43
N ALA A 184 8.47 6.64 5.39
CA ALA A 184 8.06 6.49 6.78
C ALA A 184 7.89 7.86 7.45
N ILE A 185 6.94 7.94 8.37
CA ILE A 185 6.71 9.12 9.21
C ILE A 185 7.06 8.76 10.65
N LYS A 186 7.71 9.69 11.35
CA LYS A 186 7.98 9.59 12.78
C LYS A 186 6.88 10.24 13.61
N THR A 187 6.89 9.97 14.91
CA THR A 187 5.95 10.57 15.89
C THR A 187 6.09 12.09 16.01
N ASP A 188 7.19 12.68 15.56
CA ASP A 188 7.42 14.12 15.45
C ASP A 188 6.91 14.73 14.13
N ASN A 189 6.16 13.96 13.32
CA ASN A 189 5.61 14.35 12.01
C ASN A 189 6.69 14.63 10.94
N THR A 190 7.91 14.17 11.09
CA THR A 190 8.92 14.20 10.02
C THR A 190 8.70 13.04 9.05
N LEU A 191 8.78 13.32 7.73
CA LEU A 191 8.71 12.34 6.66
C LEU A 191 10.11 11.98 6.18
N TRP A 192 10.37 10.69 5.99
CA TRP A 192 11.62 10.12 5.53
C TRP A 192 11.41 9.23 4.33
N THR A 193 12.32 9.28 3.36
CA THR A 193 12.25 8.51 2.11
C THR A 193 13.58 7.87 1.77
N TRP A 194 13.55 6.72 1.09
CA TRP A 194 14.73 6.01 0.60
C TRP A 194 14.35 5.02 -0.52
N GLY A 195 15.34 4.44 -1.18
CA GLY A 195 15.17 3.51 -2.29
C GLY A 195 15.35 4.16 -3.65
N SER A 196 14.62 3.67 -4.64
CA SER A 196 14.67 4.13 -6.03
C SER A 196 14.19 5.58 -6.18
N ASN A 197 14.92 6.40 -6.95
CA ASN A 197 14.61 7.82 -7.18
C ASN A 197 14.60 8.23 -8.68
N SER A 198 14.37 7.29 -9.60
CA SER A 198 14.54 7.53 -11.03
C SER A 198 13.72 8.70 -11.59
N TYR A 199 12.60 9.06 -10.98
CA TYR A 199 11.72 10.16 -11.42
C TYR A 199 11.56 11.26 -10.36
N GLY A 200 12.48 11.32 -9.38
CA GLY A 200 12.37 12.23 -8.25
C GLY A 200 11.34 11.80 -7.20
N ARG A 201 10.97 10.52 -7.19
CA ARG A 201 9.91 9.98 -6.30
C ARG A 201 10.25 10.05 -4.81
N LEU A 202 11.50 10.31 -4.44
CA LEU A 202 11.89 10.54 -3.05
C LEU A 202 11.59 11.97 -2.56
N GLY A 203 11.29 12.92 -3.46
CA GLY A 203 10.93 14.29 -3.07
C GLY A 203 12.11 15.15 -2.57
N LEU A 204 13.35 14.78 -2.89
CA LEU A 204 14.59 15.40 -2.35
C LEU A 204 15.21 16.46 -3.28
N GLY A 205 14.55 16.80 -4.39
CA GLY A 205 15.03 17.76 -5.37
C GLY A 205 15.98 17.21 -6.44
N ASP A 206 16.28 15.91 -6.38
CA ASP A 206 17.16 15.22 -7.33
C ASP A 206 16.56 13.87 -7.77
N THR A 207 17.35 13.06 -8.52
CA THR A 207 16.98 11.72 -8.98
C THR A 207 17.95 10.63 -8.50
N THR A 208 18.76 10.91 -7.47
CA THR A 208 19.74 9.97 -6.91
C THR A 208 19.08 8.99 -5.95
N HIS A 209 19.32 7.69 -6.10
CA HIS A 209 18.85 6.66 -5.17
C HIS A 209 19.44 6.85 -3.78
N ARG A 210 18.72 6.45 -2.75
CA ARG A 210 19.17 6.52 -1.36
C ARG A 210 19.09 5.14 -0.72
N SER A 211 20.20 4.65 -0.17
CA SER A 211 20.22 3.38 0.57
C SER A 211 19.96 3.53 2.07
N SER A 212 19.76 4.75 2.54
CA SER A 212 19.40 5.06 3.94
C SER A 212 18.29 6.11 3.96
N PRO A 213 17.44 6.15 5.01
CA PRO A 213 16.41 7.15 5.15
C PRO A 213 16.95 8.59 5.11
N VAL A 214 16.33 9.46 4.28
CA VAL A 214 16.61 10.90 4.16
C VAL A 214 15.33 11.66 4.40
N GLN A 215 15.36 12.74 5.19
CA GLN A 215 14.20 13.55 5.53
C GLN A 215 13.73 14.42 4.36
N VAL A 216 12.40 14.50 4.18
CA VAL A 216 11.72 15.36 3.20
C VAL A 216 11.08 16.55 3.92
N GLY A 217 11.59 17.77 3.65
CA GLY A 217 11.01 18.98 4.24
C GLY A 217 11.10 19.04 5.77
N GLY A 218 10.12 19.72 6.37
CA GLY A 218 10.00 19.91 7.82
C GLY A 218 9.12 18.85 8.52
N ALA A 219 8.77 19.12 9.79
CA ALA A 219 7.94 18.26 10.63
C ALA A 219 6.45 18.62 10.48
N GLU A 220 5.84 18.22 9.38
CA GLU A 220 4.48 18.65 9.01
C GLU A 220 3.63 17.53 8.37
N TRP A 221 4.08 16.27 8.39
CA TRP A 221 3.45 15.16 7.68
C TRP A 221 2.66 14.26 8.63
N SER A 222 1.46 13.86 8.20
CA SER A 222 0.56 13.01 9.00
C SER A 222 0.31 11.65 8.37
N LYS A 223 0.34 11.55 7.02
CA LYS A 223 0.14 10.29 6.28
C LYS A 223 1.03 10.26 5.06
N CYS A 224 1.47 9.08 4.68
CA CYS A 224 2.19 8.83 3.44
C CYS A 224 1.72 7.53 2.79
N ASP A 225 1.80 7.48 1.46
CA ASP A 225 1.63 6.28 0.66
C ASP A 225 2.46 6.39 -0.62
N VAL A 226 2.73 5.26 -1.26
CA VAL A 226 3.60 5.17 -2.43
C VAL A 226 2.90 4.46 -3.58
N GLY A 227 2.94 5.08 -4.75
CA GLY A 227 2.73 4.37 -6.01
C GLY A 227 4.05 3.81 -6.53
N GLU A 228 4.02 3.14 -7.69
CA GLU A 228 5.22 2.54 -8.28
C GLU A 228 6.34 3.57 -8.50
N ASN A 229 6.02 4.71 -9.13
CA ASN A 229 6.98 5.72 -9.55
C ASN A 229 6.69 7.12 -8.97
N TRP A 230 5.83 7.22 -7.98
CA TRP A 230 5.42 8.48 -7.38
C TRP A 230 5.02 8.31 -5.92
N SER A 231 4.91 9.41 -5.21
CA SER A 231 4.61 9.45 -3.78
C SER A 231 3.44 10.37 -3.49
N LEU A 232 2.70 10.05 -2.44
CA LEU A 232 1.52 10.77 -1.98
C LEU A 232 1.59 10.96 -0.46
N ALA A 233 1.27 12.16 0.03
CA ALA A 233 1.28 12.42 1.46
C ALA A 233 0.24 13.48 1.85
N ILE A 234 -0.20 13.44 3.11
CA ILE A 234 -1.03 14.47 3.75
C ILE A 234 -0.22 15.14 4.84
N LYS A 235 -0.28 16.48 4.88
CA LYS A 235 0.27 17.26 6.00
C LYS A 235 -0.68 17.29 7.19
N THR A 236 -0.20 17.74 8.34
CA THR A 236 -0.98 17.89 9.57
C THR A 236 -2.09 18.94 9.47
N ASP A 237 -1.96 19.87 8.51
CA ASP A 237 -2.98 20.88 8.18
C ASP A 237 -4.09 20.34 7.24
N GLY A 238 -4.04 19.04 6.87
CA GLY A 238 -5.00 18.39 5.99
C GLY A 238 -4.77 18.65 4.49
N THR A 239 -3.70 19.32 4.08
CA THR A 239 -3.34 19.48 2.67
C THR A 239 -2.72 18.21 2.11
N MET A 240 -2.99 17.91 0.83
CA MET A 240 -2.49 16.72 0.13
C MET A 240 -1.40 17.09 -0.88
N TRP A 241 -0.33 16.29 -0.94
CA TRP A 241 0.87 16.55 -1.72
C TRP A 241 1.33 15.30 -2.48
N SER A 242 1.84 15.47 -3.69
CA SER A 242 2.37 14.38 -4.52
C SER A 242 3.64 14.80 -5.24
N TRP A 243 4.49 13.83 -5.59
CA TRP A 243 5.72 14.03 -6.36
C TRP A 243 6.19 12.74 -7.02
N GLY A 244 7.16 12.82 -7.94
CA GLY A 244 7.63 11.70 -8.74
C GLY A 244 7.16 11.79 -10.17
N GLN A 245 6.94 10.65 -10.82
CA GLN A 245 6.50 10.52 -12.20
C GLN A 245 5.05 11.01 -12.38
N ASN A 246 4.78 11.74 -13.47
CA ASN A 246 3.44 12.22 -13.82
C ASN A 246 3.06 11.97 -15.29
N ALA A 247 3.63 10.97 -15.94
CA ALA A 247 3.36 10.67 -17.34
C ALA A 247 1.87 10.35 -17.61
N GLY A 248 1.21 9.64 -16.69
CA GLY A 248 -0.22 9.31 -16.74
C GLY A 248 -1.11 10.22 -15.89
N ARG A 249 -0.61 11.41 -15.49
CA ARG A 249 -1.33 12.36 -14.62
C ARG A 249 -1.58 11.82 -13.20
N TYR A 250 -0.72 10.89 -12.75
CA TYR A 250 -0.86 10.19 -11.46
C TYR A 250 -0.83 11.13 -10.26
N LEU A 251 -0.14 12.28 -10.40
CA LEU A 251 0.06 13.20 -9.27
C LEU A 251 -1.17 14.04 -8.92
N GLY A 252 -2.18 14.12 -9.80
CA GLY A 252 -3.38 14.92 -9.52
C GLY A 252 -3.15 16.45 -9.50
N VAL A 253 -1.99 16.93 -9.95
CA VAL A 253 -1.58 18.35 -9.93
C VAL A 253 -1.79 19.10 -11.26
N GLY A 254 -2.51 18.47 -12.20
CA GLY A 254 -2.78 19.06 -13.53
C GLY A 254 -1.85 18.49 -14.61
N PRO A 255 -1.11 19.33 -15.34
CA PRO A 255 -0.33 18.93 -16.54
C PRO A 255 0.69 17.84 -16.25
N THR A 256 1.07 17.10 -17.31
CA THR A 256 2.14 16.11 -17.26
C THR A 256 3.49 16.77 -17.00
N GLY A 257 4.35 16.08 -16.24
CA GLY A 257 5.70 16.55 -15.87
C GLY A 257 6.10 15.95 -14.53
N ASN A 258 7.34 15.46 -14.45
CA ASN A 258 7.83 14.87 -13.20
C ASN A 258 8.21 15.98 -12.20
N TYR A 259 7.96 15.73 -10.93
CA TYR A 259 8.32 16.64 -9.85
C TYR A 259 9.22 15.92 -8.85
N SER A 260 10.44 16.45 -8.66
CA SER A 260 11.40 15.89 -7.69
C SER A 260 11.26 16.47 -6.27
N VAL A 261 10.28 17.35 -6.06
CA VAL A 261 9.91 17.93 -4.76
C VAL A 261 8.39 17.83 -4.57
N PRO A 262 7.89 17.78 -3.33
CA PRO A 262 6.46 17.76 -3.07
C PRO A 262 5.71 18.92 -3.74
N LYS A 263 4.61 18.60 -4.43
CA LYS A 263 3.70 19.54 -5.07
C LYS A 263 2.30 19.38 -4.48
N GLN A 264 1.68 20.47 -4.06
CA GLN A 264 0.34 20.44 -3.46
C GLN A 264 -0.74 20.11 -4.50
N ILE A 265 -1.67 19.24 -4.14
CA ILE A 265 -2.85 18.88 -4.93
C ILE A 265 -4.02 19.78 -4.53
N GLY A 266 -4.32 20.78 -5.40
CA GLY A 266 -5.39 21.73 -5.11
C GLY A 266 -5.13 22.56 -3.84
N ALA A 267 -6.19 23.17 -3.29
CA ALA A 267 -6.11 24.06 -2.12
C ALA A 267 -6.92 23.55 -0.91
N LEU A 268 -7.47 22.33 -0.97
CA LEU A 268 -8.30 21.78 0.11
C LEU A 268 -7.45 21.29 1.28
N THR A 269 -7.98 21.47 2.49
CA THR A 269 -7.35 21.12 3.77
C THR A 269 -8.15 20.06 4.54
N THR A 270 -8.95 19.26 3.82
CA THR A 270 -9.88 18.30 4.43
C THR A 270 -9.56 16.84 4.10
N TRP A 271 -8.36 16.56 3.61
CA TRP A 271 -7.96 15.20 3.28
C TRP A 271 -7.62 14.39 4.54
N SER A 272 -8.20 13.17 4.66
CA SER A 272 -8.09 12.33 5.86
C SER A 272 -7.48 10.96 5.61
N SER A 273 -7.60 10.41 4.40
CA SER A 273 -7.04 9.12 4.02
C SER A 273 -6.60 9.15 2.57
N ILE A 274 -5.55 8.40 2.24
CA ILE A 274 -4.98 8.31 0.89
C ILE A 274 -4.63 6.87 0.57
N SER A 275 -4.63 6.55 -0.73
CA SER A 275 -4.01 5.36 -1.26
C SER A 275 -3.48 5.62 -2.66
N ALA A 276 -2.26 5.16 -2.94
CA ALA A 276 -1.57 5.31 -4.19
C ALA A 276 -1.30 3.94 -4.82
N SER A 277 -1.46 3.84 -6.12
CA SER A 277 -1.08 2.66 -6.92
C SER A 277 -0.08 3.04 -8.01
N ALA A 278 0.20 2.12 -8.93
CA ALA A 278 1.07 2.42 -10.07
C ALA A 278 0.52 3.57 -10.91
N TYR A 279 -0.80 3.64 -11.13
CA TYR A 279 -1.39 4.49 -12.17
C TYR A 279 -2.48 5.45 -11.70
N HIS A 280 -2.98 5.34 -10.47
CA HIS A 280 -4.02 6.23 -9.96
C HIS A 280 -3.91 6.43 -8.46
N GLY A 281 -4.50 7.52 -7.99
CA GLY A 281 -4.61 7.85 -6.58
C GLY A 281 -6.06 7.88 -6.11
N MET A 282 -6.25 7.57 -4.84
CA MET A 282 -7.52 7.64 -4.12
C MET A 282 -7.33 8.44 -2.84
N ALA A 283 -8.36 9.19 -2.45
CA ALA A 283 -8.37 9.88 -1.18
C ALA A 283 -9.78 10.00 -0.61
N ILE A 284 -9.90 10.02 0.72
CA ILE A 284 -11.13 10.31 1.44
C ILE A 284 -10.95 11.63 2.17
N LYS A 285 -12.00 12.47 2.14
CA LYS A 285 -12.07 13.69 2.95
C LYS A 285 -12.67 13.41 4.33
N THR A 286 -12.53 14.36 5.22
CA THR A 286 -13.13 14.32 6.57
C THR A 286 -14.66 14.27 6.57
N ASP A 287 -15.30 14.67 5.46
CA ASP A 287 -16.74 14.58 5.23
C ASP A 287 -17.18 13.19 4.71
N GLY A 288 -16.24 12.23 4.61
CA GLY A 288 -16.50 10.86 4.14
C GLY A 288 -16.66 10.73 2.62
N THR A 289 -16.41 11.77 1.82
CA THR A 289 -16.43 11.68 0.35
C THR A 289 -15.18 11.03 -0.20
N LEU A 290 -15.33 10.19 -1.22
CA LEU A 290 -14.24 9.51 -1.93
C LEU A 290 -13.87 10.25 -3.21
N TRP A 291 -12.57 10.40 -3.46
CA TRP A 291 -12.00 11.10 -4.63
C TRP A 291 -10.92 10.25 -5.29
N THR A 292 -10.84 10.31 -6.63
CA THR A 292 -9.87 9.56 -7.45
C THR A 292 -9.31 10.42 -8.57
N TRP A 293 -8.10 10.10 -9.03
CA TRP A 293 -7.42 10.75 -10.16
C TRP A 293 -6.36 9.82 -10.76
N GLY A 294 -5.84 10.17 -11.95
CA GLY A 294 -4.81 9.41 -12.67
C GLY A 294 -5.36 8.71 -13.90
N THR A 295 -4.79 7.54 -14.22
CA THR A 295 -5.22 6.68 -15.32
C THR A 295 -6.54 5.97 -14.98
N ASN A 296 -7.43 5.90 -16.00
CA ASN A 296 -8.76 5.31 -15.86
C ASN A 296 -9.17 4.43 -17.06
N THR A 297 -8.21 3.93 -17.83
CA THR A 297 -8.46 3.14 -19.05
C THR A 297 -9.27 1.87 -18.81
N ASP A 298 -9.19 1.31 -17.60
CA ASP A 298 -9.88 0.09 -17.17
C ASP A 298 -11.06 0.36 -16.24
N GLY A 299 -11.43 1.66 -16.06
CA GLY A 299 -12.49 2.07 -15.14
C GLY A 299 -12.10 2.04 -13.66
N GLN A 300 -10.80 1.91 -13.36
CA GLN A 300 -10.27 1.74 -11.99
C GLN A 300 -10.60 2.90 -11.05
N MET A 301 -10.89 4.08 -11.57
CA MET A 301 -11.29 5.24 -10.76
C MET A 301 -12.74 5.16 -10.23
N GLY A 302 -13.58 4.31 -10.79
CA GLY A 302 -14.96 4.13 -10.32
C GLY A 302 -15.91 5.31 -10.60
N ILE A 303 -15.59 6.19 -11.56
CA ILE A 303 -16.36 7.43 -11.83
C ILE A 303 -17.40 7.30 -12.96
N GLY A 304 -17.66 6.08 -13.43
CA GLY A 304 -18.68 5.79 -14.44
C GLY A 304 -18.19 5.86 -15.89
N ASP A 305 -16.92 6.22 -16.12
CA ASP A 305 -16.30 6.27 -17.46
C ASP A 305 -14.87 5.66 -17.43
N ALA A 306 -14.17 5.74 -18.56
CA ALA A 306 -12.78 5.28 -18.70
C ALA A 306 -11.83 6.44 -19.08
N THR A 307 -12.14 7.67 -18.67
CA THR A 307 -11.34 8.85 -19.00
C THR A 307 -10.37 9.20 -17.87
N ASN A 308 -9.10 9.40 -18.21
CA ASN A 308 -8.06 9.81 -17.25
C ASN A 308 -8.36 11.19 -16.65
N ARG A 309 -8.01 11.39 -15.40
CA ARG A 309 -8.20 12.67 -14.68
C ARG A 309 -6.86 13.18 -14.15
N SER A 310 -6.56 14.44 -14.48
CA SER A 310 -5.34 15.12 -13.99
C SER A 310 -5.50 15.84 -12.66
N SER A 311 -6.69 15.77 -12.07
CA SER A 311 -7.04 16.36 -10.76
C SER A 311 -8.07 15.46 -10.08
N PRO A 312 -8.17 15.47 -8.74
CA PRO A 312 -9.16 14.69 -8.03
C PRO A 312 -10.60 14.94 -8.48
N VAL A 313 -11.36 13.86 -8.71
CA VAL A 313 -12.78 13.86 -9.04
C VAL A 313 -13.53 12.98 -8.03
N GLN A 314 -14.68 13.43 -7.55
CA GLN A 314 -15.47 12.70 -6.57
C GLN A 314 -16.10 11.45 -7.17
N VAL A 315 -16.10 10.35 -6.45
CA VAL A 315 -16.75 9.09 -6.80
C VAL A 315 -18.16 9.06 -6.21
N GLY A 316 -19.16 9.23 -7.07
CA GLY A 316 -20.56 9.21 -6.65
C GLY A 316 -20.89 10.29 -5.60
N ALA A 317 -21.97 10.08 -4.84
CA ALA A 317 -22.49 11.03 -3.87
C ALA A 317 -22.45 10.52 -2.42
N LEU A 318 -21.89 9.32 -2.18
CA LEU A 318 -21.80 8.76 -0.81
C LEU A 318 -20.79 9.54 0.04
N THR A 319 -21.13 9.71 1.31
CA THR A 319 -20.34 10.40 2.32
C THR A 319 -19.98 9.48 3.50
N THR A 320 -19.96 8.17 3.27
CA THR A 320 -19.74 7.14 4.29
C THR A 320 -18.46 6.33 4.06
N TRP A 321 -17.61 6.76 3.13
CA TRP A 321 -16.36 6.07 2.84
C TRP A 321 -15.37 6.23 3.99
N SER A 322 -14.77 5.11 4.44
CA SER A 322 -13.89 5.07 5.61
C SER A 322 -12.48 4.54 5.32
N LYS A 323 -12.34 3.65 4.33
CA LYS A 323 -11.04 3.10 3.94
C LYS A 323 -10.95 2.95 2.42
N VAL A 324 -9.73 3.09 1.90
CA VAL A 324 -9.42 2.93 0.49
C VAL A 324 -8.14 2.12 0.31
N SER A 325 -8.08 1.38 -0.79
CA SER A 325 -6.87 0.72 -1.26
C SER A 325 -6.86 0.69 -2.78
N ALA A 326 -5.90 1.36 -3.38
CA ALA A 326 -5.68 1.40 -4.81
C ALA A 326 -4.79 0.22 -5.22
N GLY A 327 -5.30 -0.67 -6.06
CA GLY A 327 -4.52 -1.66 -6.80
C GLY A 327 -4.11 -1.09 -8.15
N GLU A 328 -3.34 -1.83 -8.95
CA GLU A 328 -2.83 -1.31 -10.22
C GLU A 328 -3.96 -0.96 -11.22
N TYR A 329 -4.91 -1.88 -11.41
CA TYR A 329 -6.06 -1.75 -12.33
C TYR A 329 -7.40 -1.89 -11.61
N SER A 330 -7.43 -1.74 -10.30
CA SER A 330 -8.64 -1.89 -9.51
C SER A 330 -8.59 -1.02 -8.26
N SER A 331 -9.74 -0.73 -7.70
CA SER A 331 -9.89 0.02 -6.46
C SER A 331 -10.78 -0.73 -5.49
N LEU A 332 -10.43 -0.71 -4.23
CA LEU A 332 -11.25 -1.19 -3.13
C LEU A 332 -11.53 -0.04 -2.16
N ALA A 333 -12.75 -0.01 -1.64
CA ALA A 333 -13.13 0.94 -0.59
C ALA A 333 -14.13 0.30 0.37
N ILE A 334 -14.10 0.73 1.62
CA ILE A 334 -15.10 0.37 2.64
C ILE A 334 -15.99 1.58 2.88
N SER A 335 -17.30 1.36 2.82
CA SER A 335 -18.32 2.32 3.23
C SER A 335 -19.00 1.78 4.49
N ASN A 336 -19.18 2.63 5.49
CA ASN A 336 -19.87 2.33 6.73
C ASN A 336 -21.37 2.61 6.62
#